data_bd68357adfa19de66fd2577276d28806
#
_entry.id   bd68357adfa19de66fd2577276d28806
#
_cell.length_a   1.000
_cell.length_b   1.000
_cell.length_c   1.000
_cell.angle_alpha   90.00
_cell.angle_beta   90.00
_cell.angle_gamma   90.00
#
_symmetry.space_group_name_H-M   'P 1'
#
loop_
_entity.id
_entity.type
_entity.pdbx_description
1 polymer ?
#
loop_
_entity_poly.entity_id
_entity_poly.type
_entity_poly.pdbx_seq_one_letter_code
_entity_poly.pdbx_strand_id
1 'polypeptide(L)'
;VTALARQGDGVTATIRDHLSSATFAVQARVVVNAARPRVDAVRALVGDRGGKHLRLTKGVHFVVPYDRLPLRHGVTMNAQDKRPVFALPRDGITYVGTTDTDYATPDDYPEVTRDDIAYLLEATNRTFAIRPIVPEEIVATWAGLRPLIHEEGKKPSEVSRRDETMTDPATGLLSIAGGKLTAYRKMAERIVDLVGEKLARRRPPCR
;
A
#
# COMPACT_ATOMS: atom_id res chain seq x y z
N VAL A 1 12.19 10.53 8.49
CA VAL A 1 13.20 9.93 9.36
C VAL A 1 14.40 9.58 8.51
N THR A 2 15.59 9.99 8.93
CA THR A 2 16.85 9.78 8.19
C THR A 2 17.80 8.83 8.92
N ALA A 3 17.63 8.68 10.25
CA ALA A 3 18.37 7.70 11.05
C ALA A 3 17.56 7.28 12.28
N LEU A 4 17.83 6.07 12.74
CA LEU A 4 17.33 5.49 13.98
C LEU A 4 18.51 4.86 14.72
N ALA A 5 18.69 5.22 15.98
CA ALA A 5 19.77 4.68 16.80
C ALA A 5 19.23 4.30 18.20
N ARG A 6 19.63 3.13 18.71
CA ARG A 6 19.33 2.76 20.09
C ARG A 6 20.07 3.67 21.06
N GLN A 7 19.39 4.15 22.08
CA GLN A 7 19.98 4.97 23.13
C GLN A 7 19.38 4.56 24.49
N GLY A 8 20.15 3.87 25.32
CA GLY A 8 19.66 3.29 26.57
C GLY A 8 18.47 2.36 26.33
N ASP A 9 17.35 2.64 27.01
CA ASP A 9 16.10 1.87 26.91
C ASP A 9 15.19 2.35 25.77
N GLY A 10 15.62 3.32 24.95
CA GLY A 10 14.84 3.92 23.89
C GLY A 10 15.56 3.98 22.55
N VAL A 11 14.97 4.72 21.66
CA VAL A 11 15.45 4.98 20.30
C VAL A 11 15.48 6.47 20.04
N THR A 12 16.57 6.98 19.51
CA THR A 12 16.67 8.33 18.98
C THR A 12 16.42 8.29 17.47
N ALA A 13 15.41 9.02 17.02
CA ALA A 13 15.08 9.20 15.60
C ALA A 13 15.59 10.58 15.14
N THR A 14 16.41 10.60 14.09
CA THR A 14 16.77 11.83 13.38
C THR A 14 15.71 12.11 12.31
N ILE A 15 15.13 13.29 12.38
CA ILE A 15 14.05 13.71 11.49
C ILE A 15 14.51 14.93 10.68
N ARG A 16 14.29 14.87 9.36
CA ARG A 16 14.42 16.02 8.47
C ARG A 16 13.02 16.50 8.10
N ASP A 17 12.74 17.74 8.42
CA ASP A 17 11.53 18.42 7.94
C ASP A 17 11.76 18.90 6.50
N HIS A 18 10.90 18.48 5.59
CA HIS A 18 11.00 18.85 4.17
C HIS A 18 10.49 20.26 3.86
N LEU A 19 9.70 20.86 4.75
CA LEU A 19 9.19 22.22 4.57
C LEU A 19 10.21 23.26 4.99
N SER A 20 10.81 23.08 6.18
CA SER A 20 11.79 24.02 6.75
C SER A 20 13.24 23.65 6.46
N SER A 21 13.49 22.43 5.91
CA SER A 21 14.82 21.81 5.79
C SER A 21 15.54 21.59 7.13
N ALA A 22 14.89 21.84 8.26
CA ALA A 22 15.45 21.62 9.58
C ALA A 22 15.67 20.12 9.86
N THR A 23 16.73 19.83 10.61
CA THR A 23 17.00 18.49 11.11
C THR A 23 17.00 18.54 12.63
N PHE A 24 16.28 17.62 13.27
CA PHE A 24 16.19 17.52 14.72
C PHE A 24 16.09 16.06 15.17
N ALA A 25 16.35 15.81 16.44
CA ALA A 25 16.27 14.49 17.05
C ALA A 25 15.03 14.39 17.95
N VAL A 26 14.39 13.22 17.91
CA VAL A 26 13.29 12.85 18.82
C VAL A 26 13.69 11.58 19.56
N GLN A 27 13.57 11.62 20.88
CA GLN A 27 13.78 10.45 21.73
C GLN A 27 12.44 9.79 22.03
N ALA A 28 12.36 8.46 21.85
CA ALA A 28 11.17 7.67 22.12
C ALA A 28 11.55 6.35 22.77
N ARG A 29 10.71 5.87 23.70
CA ARG A 29 10.90 4.53 24.30
C ARG A 29 10.54 3.42 23.33
N VAL A 30 9.58 3.65 22.43
CA VAL A 30 9.15 2.72 21.40
C VAL A 30 8.95 3.49 20.10
N VAL A 31 9.43 2.94 19.02
CA VAL A 31 9.20 3.45 17.65
C VAL A 31 8.38 2.43 16.87
N VAL A 32 7.34 2.92 16.21
CA VAL A 32 6.50 2.13 15.30
C VAL A 32 6.73 2.57 13.86
N ASN A 33 7.12 1.64 13.03
CA ASN A 33 7.27 1.80 11.60
C ASN A 33 5.99 1.33 10.88
N ALA A 34 5.16 2.25 10.48
CA ALA A 34 3.96 2.04 9.68
C ALA A 34 4.06 2.74 8.32
N ALA A 35 5.26 2.76 7.72
CA ALA A 35 5.60 3.54 6.54
C ALA A 35 5.10 2.91 5.21
N ARG A 36 4.17 1.95 5.26
CA ARG A 36 3.54 1.30 4.09
C ARG A 36 4.59 0.76 3.08
N PRO A 37 4.67 1.23 1.82
CA PRO A 37 5.64 0.69 0.86
C PRO A 37 7.10 0.97 1.25
N ARG A 38 7.35 1.90 2.19
CA ARG A 38 8.68 2.26 2.67
C ARG A 38 9.09 1.56 3.97
N VAL A 39 8.32 0.56 4.45
CA VAL A 39 8.61 -0.16 5.69
C VAL A 39 10.02 -0.74 5.68
N ASP A 40 10.45 -1.39 4.59
CA ASP A 40 11.79 -1.97 4.49
C ASP A 40 12.90 -0.92 4.46
N ALA A 41 12.64 0.25 3.86
CA ALA A 41 13.59 1.37 3.90
C ALA A 41 13.81 1.89 5.33
N VAL A 42 12.75 1.95 6.14
CA VAL A 42 12.87 2.33 7.56
C VAL A 42 13.56 1.23 8.38
N ARG A 43 13.28 -0.05 8.12
CA ARG A 43 13.98 -1.17 8.76
C ARG A 43 15.48 -1.15 8.46
N ALA A 44 15.85 -0.81 7.24
CA ALA A 44 17.25 -0.68 6.85
C ALA A 44 18.02 0.38 7.66
N LEU A 45 17.36 1.42 8.21
CA LEU A 45 17.98 2.43 9.06
C LEU A 45 18.52 1.87 10.39
N VAL A 46 17.99 0.74 10.85
CA VAL A 46 18.47 0.01 12.04
C VAL A 46 19.33 -1.21 11.67
N GLY A 47 19.67 -1.39 10.39
CA GLY A 47 20.46 -2.53 9.93
C GLY A 47 19.66 -3.83 9.80
N ASP A 48 18.34 -3.80 10.04
CA ASP A 48 17.48 -4.97 9.87
C ASP A 48 17.26 -5.24 8.37
N ARG A 49 17.97 -6.25 7.87
CA ARG A 49 17.88 -6.75 6.50
C ARG A 49 17.42 -8.21 6.44
N GLY A 50 16.99 -8.75 7.58
CA GLY A 50 16.61 -10.15 7.70
C GLY A 50 15.10 -10.38 7.59
N GLY A 51 14.72 -11.63 7.41
CA GLY A 51 13.34 -12.08 7.48
C GLY A 51 12.47 -11.67 6.29
N LYS A 52 11.21 -11.38 6.58
CA LYS A 52 10.22 -11.06 5.57
C LYS A 52 10.45 -9.66 4.99
N HIS A 53 10.35 -9.56 3.69
CA HIS A 53 10.47 -8.33 2.92
C HIS A 53 9.15 -7.99 2.23
N LEU A 54 9.03 -6.74 1.79
CA LEU A 54 7.90 -6.34 0.95
C LEU A 54 8.14 -6.70 -0.51
N ARG A 55 7.10 -7.21 -1.15
CA ARG A 55 6.94 -7.22 -2.59
C ARG A 55 5.95 -6.11 -2.93
N LEU A 56 6.40 -5.14 -3.69
CA LEU A 56 5.54 -4.03 -4.12
C LEU A 56 4.84 -4.42 -5.41
N THR A 57 3.53 -4.17 -5.48
CA THR A 57 2.78 -4.27 -6.72
C THR A 57 2.03 -2.98 -7.00
N LYS A 58 2.01 -2.60 -8.28
CA LYS A 58 1.31 -1.41 -8.77
C LYS A 58 -0.12 -1.77 -9.16
N GLY A 59 -1.06 -0.96 -8.72
CA GLY A 59 -2.44 -1.00 -9.18
C GLY A 59 -2.84 0.31 -9.81
N VAL A 60 -3.32 0.25 -11.05
CA VAL A 60 -3.71 1.41 -11.86
C VAL A 60 -5.22 1.45 -12.03
N HIS A 61 -5.76 2.66 -12.08
CA HIS A 61 -7.15 2.93 -12.46
C HIS A 61 -7.19 4.00 -13.54
N PHE A 62 -8.18 3.91 -14.42
CA PHE A 62 -8.55 4.99 -15.31
C PHE A 62 -9.98 5.47 -15.03
N VAL A 63 -10.28 6.67 -15.47
CA VAL A 63 -11.58 7.34 -15.31
C VAL A 63 -12.12 7.76 -16.65
N VAL A 64 -13.40 7.50 -16.86
CA VAL A 64 -14.15 8.05 -17.99
C VAL A 64 -15.38 8.82 -17.49
N PRO A 65 -15.91 9.78 -18.26
CA PRO A 65 -17.20 10.39 -17.98
C PRO A 65 -18.30 9.35 -17.86
N TYR A 66 -19.30 9.61 -17.03
CA TYR A 66 -20.38 8.67 -16.79
C TYR A 66 -21.15 8.27 -18.05
N ASP A 67 -21.38 9.19 -18.96
CA ASP A 67 -22.08 8.96 -20.24
C ASP A 67 -21.33 7.98 -21.17
N ARG A 68 -20.00 7.84 -21.00
CA ARG A 68 -19.21 6.85 -21.75
C ARG A 68 -19.37 5.43 -21.20
N LEU A 69 -19.55 5.28 -19.89
CA LEU A 69 -19.80 4.00 -19.23
C LEU A 69 -20.86 4.19 -18.13
N PRO A 70 -22.16 4.30 -18.50
CA PRO A 70 -23.23 4.66 -17.58
C PRO A 70 -23.71 3.46 -16.77
N LEU A 71 -23.00 3.13 -15.71
CA LEU A 71 -23.31 2.05 -14.79
C LEU A 71 -24.19 2.54 -13.64
N ARG A 72 -25.20 1.76 -13.28
CA ARG A 72 -26.02 2.03 -12.08
C ARG A 72 -25.42 1.45 -10.80
N HIS A 73 -24.63 0.40 -10.95
CA HIS A 73 -23.99 -0.33 -9.84
C HIS A 73 -22.55 -0.67 -10.20
N GLY A 74 -21.75 -1.01 -9.18
CA GLY A 74 -20.42 -1.55 -9.41
C GLY A 74 -20.49 -2.90 -10.13
N VAL A 75 -19.64 -3.07 -11.13
CA VAL A 75 -19.53 -4.30 -11.93
C VAL A 75 -18.15 -4.91 -11.72
N THR A 76 -18.12 -6.22 -11.47
CA THR A 76 -16.89 -7.01 -11.49
C THR A 76 -16.78 -7.69 -12.83
N MET A 77 -15.66 -7.50 -13.51
CA MET A 77 -15.29 -8.15 -14.78
C MET A 77 -14.01 -8.93 -14.61
N ASN A 78 -13.75 -9.85 -15.52
CA ASN A 78 -12.52 -10.62 -15.55
C ASN A 78 -11.62 -10.13 -16.71
N ALA A 79 -10.38 -9.85 -16.42
CA ALA A 79 -9.37 -9.68 -17.46
C ALA A 79 -9.05 -11.01 -18.16
N GLN A 80 -8.27 -11.01 -19.24
CA GLN A 80 -7.90 -12.24 -19.97
C GLN A 80 -7.23 -13.29 -19.09
N ASP A 81 -6.40 -12.83 -18.16
CA ASP A 81 -5.71 -13.68 -17.18
C ASP A 81 -6.58 -14.06 -15.96
N LYS A 82 -7.91 -13.86 -16.08
CA LYS A 82 -8.93 -14.16 -15.06
C LYS A 82 -8.83 -13.33 -13.77
N ARG A 83 -7.99 -12.30 -13.72
CA ARG A 83 -7.96 -11.38 -12.58
C ARG A 83 -9.20 -10.50 -12.56
N PRO A 84 -9.78 -10.24 -11.38
CA PRO A 84 -10.94 -9.35 -11.26
C PRO A 84 -10.53 -7.90 -11.50
N VAL A 85 -11.31 -7.21 -12.33
CA VAL A 85 -11.27 -5.78 -12.58
C VAL A 85 -12.63 -5.21 -12.22
N PHE A 86 -12.68 -4.04 -11.62
CA PHE A 86 -13.92 -3.41 -11.19
C PHE A 86 -14.19 -2.16 -12.02
N ALA A 87 -15.45 -1.96 -12.39
CA ALA A 87 -15.95 -0.70 -12.94
C ALA A 87 -16.95 -0.13 -11.94
N LEU A 88 -16.68 1.05 -11.41
CA LEU A 88 -17.43 1.64 -10.31
C LEU A 88 -17.91 3.05 -10.68
N PRO A 89 -19.24 3.27 -10.77
CA PRO A 89 -19.80 4.61 -10.99
C PRO A 89 -19.71 5.44 -9.72
N ARG A 90 -19.37 6.73 -9.85
CA ARG A 90 -19.35 7.68 -8.75
C ARG A 90 -19.36 9.12 -9.25
N ASP A 91 -20.30 9.93 -8.76
CA ASP A 91 -20.29 11.39 -8.90
C ASP A 91 -20.06 11.88 -10.35
N GLY A 92 -20.79 11.32 -11.33
CA GLY A 92 -20.71 11.73 -12.73
C GLY A 92 -19.55 11.13 -13.52
N ILE A 93 -18.82 10.20 -12.95
CA ILE A 93 -17.76 9.44 -13.61
C ILE A 93 -17.94 7.92 -13.40
N THR A 94 -17.24 7.14 -14.21
CA THR A 94 -16.97 5.72 -13.92
C THR A 94 -15.46 5.49 -13.92
N TYR A 95 -14.93 4.91 -12.85
CA TYR A 95 -13.53 4.50 -12.79
C TYR A 95 -13.39 3.00 -12.87
N VAL A 96 -12.34 2.57 -13.55
CA VAL A 96 -12.06 1.16 -13.83
C VAL A 96 -10.68 0.79 -13.29
N GLY A 97 -10.58 -0.31 -12.61
CA GLY A 97 -9.32 -0.85 -12.07
C GLY A 97 -9.55 -2.19 -11.35
N THR A 98 -8.51 -2.90 -11.12
CA THR A 98 -7.14 -2.42 -11.07
C THR A 98 -6.20 -3.42 -11.74
N THR A 99 -5.05 -2.94 -12.20
CA THR A 99 -3.92 -3.81 -12.54
C THR A 99 -3.26 -4.40 -11.28
N ASP A 100 -2.36 -5.34 -11.44
CA ASP A 100 -1.55 -5.91 -10.36
C ASP A 100 -0.20 -6.36 -10.94
N THR A 101 0.72 -5.41 -11.08
CA THR A 101 2.03 -5.61 -11.70
C THR A 101 3.14 -5.38 -10.68
N ASP A 102 4.19 -6.20 -10.72
CA ASP A 102 5.36 -6.00 -9.86
C ASP A 102 5.96 -4.61 -10.07
N TYR A 103 6.44 -4.00 -8.99
CA TYR A 103 7.03 -2.67 -9.01
C TYR A 103 8.27 -2.64 -8.13
N ALA A 104 9.38 -2.13 -8.67
CA ALA A 104 10.69 -2.28 -8.04
C ALA A 104 10.95 -1.29 -6.90
N THR A 105 10.39 -0.08 -6.99
CA THR A 105 10.72 1.03 -6.09
C THR A 105 9.51 1.54 -5.30
N PRO A 106 9.69 2.02 -4.05
CA PRO A 106 8.61 2.56 -3.24
C PRO A 106 8.31 4.03 -3.61
N ASP A 107 7.96 4.30 -4.87
CA ASP A 107 7.69 5.63 -5.37
C ASP A 107 6.39 6.20 -4.78
N ASP A 108 6.36 7.51 -4.57
CA ASP A 108 5.16 8.21 -4.10
C ASP A 108 4.12 8.35 -5.22
N TYR A 109 4.57 8.43 -6.47
CA TYR A 109 3.76 8.56 -7.67
C TYR A 109 4.16 7.51 -8.71
N PRO A 110 3.69 6.25 -8.58
CA PRO A 110 4.01 5.21 -9.55
C PRO A 110 3.50 5.59 -10.94
N GLU A 111 4.32 5.36 -11.94
CA GLU A 111 3.97 5.68 -13.33
C GLU A 111 2.82 4.81 -13.84
N VAL A 112 1.85 5.44 -14.51
CA VAL A 112 0.81 4.75 -15.29
C VAL A 112 1.33 4.54 -16.70
N THR A 113 1.50 3.29 -17.10
CA THR A 113 2.03 2.93 -18.41
C THR A 113 0.92 2.72 -19.45
N ARG A 114 1.28 2.75 -20.74
CA ARG A 114 0.34 2.40 -21.82
C ARG A 114 -0.18 0.97 -21.68
N ASP A 115 0.65 0.05 -21.24
CA ASP A 115 0.26 -1.36 -21.05
C ASP A 115 -0.76 -1.53 -19.92
N ASP A 116 -0.65 -0.75 -18.84
CA ASP A 116 -1.67 -0.72 -17.78
C ASP A 116 -3.03 -0.31 -18.34
N ILE A 117 -3.05 0.75 -19.14
CA ILE A 117 -4.28 1.27 -19.76
C ILE A 117 -4.84 0.28 -20.78
N ALA A 118 -4.00 -0.29 -21.64
CA ALA A 118 -4.41 -1.27 -22.65
C ALA A 118 -5.06 -2.50 -21.98
N TYR A 119 -4.45 -3.01 -20.90
CA TYR A 119 -4.98 -4.14 -20.13
C TYR A 119 -6.38 -3.87 -19.56
N LEU A 120 -6.59 -2.69 -18.97
CA LEU A 120 -7.89 -2.32 -18.39
C LEU A 120 -8.93 -2.03 -19.46
N LEU A 121 -8.56 -1.36 -20.57
CA LEU A 121 -9.45 -1.11 -21.70
C LEU A 121 -9.91 -2.40 -22.37
N GLU A 122 -9.01 -3.35 -22.54
CA GLU A 122 -9.36 -4.66 -23.12
C GLU A 122 -10.41 -5.36 -22.25
N ALA A 123 -10.21 -5.45 -20.93
CA ALA A 123 -11.17 -6.07 -20.02
C ALA A 123 -12.54 -5.35 -20.08
N THR A 124 -12.53 -4.02 -20.15
CA THR A 124 -13.74 -3.19 -20.22
C THR A 124 -14.48 -3.38 -21.54
N ASN A 125 -13.79 -3.23 -22.66
CA ASN A 125 -14.37 -3.29 -23.99
C ASN A 125 -14.89 -4.70 -24.34
N ARG A 126 -14.32 -5.73 -23.76
CA ARG A 126 -14.81 -7.10 -23.90
C ARG A 126 -16.06 -7.37 -23.06
N THR A 127 -16.21 -6.69 -21.94
CA THR A 127 -17.32 -6.93 -21.00
C THR A 127 -18.58 -6.20 -21.37
N PHE A 128 -18.47 -4.95 -21.84
CA PHE A 128 -19.62 -4.09 -22.09
C PHE A 128 -19.94 -3.99 -23.59
N ALA A 129 -21.20 -4.23 -23.94
CA ALA A 129 -21.70 -4.08 -25.32
C ALA A 129 -21.93 -2.61 -25.69
N ILE A 130 -20.88 -1.83 -25.64
CA ILE A 130 -20.86 -0.40 -25.99
C ILE A 130 -19.83 -0.14 -27.10
N ARG A 131 -19.85 1.05 -27.69
CA ARG A 131 -18.73 1.47 -28.54
C ARG A 131 -17.43 1.37 -27.73
N PRO A 132 -16.37 0.72 -28.25
CA PRO A 132 -15.12 0.58 -27.51
C PRO A 132 -14.61 1.92 -26.95
N ILE A 133 -14.21 1.91 -25.70
CA ILE A 133 -13.55 3.05 -25.07
C ILE A 133 -12.11 3.07 -25.59
N VAL A 134 -11.65 4.27 -26.00
CA VAL A 134 -10.29 4.50 -26.47
C VAL A 134 -9.50 5.36 -25.47
N PRO A 135 -8.16 5.32 -25.51
CA PRO A 135 -7.32 6.06 -24.54
C PRO A 135 -7.64 7.57 -24.46
N GLU A 136 -8.02 8.18 -25.56
CA GLU A 136 -8.33 9.60 -25.69
C GLU A 136 -9.60 10.03 -24.91
N GLU A 137 -10.43 9.08 -24.52
CA GLU A 137 -11.64 9.31 -23.73
C GLU A 137 -11.39 9.23 -22.21
N ILE A 138 -10.17 8.86 -21.82
CA ILE A 138 -9.77 8.79 -20.43
C ILE A 138 -9.49 10.21 -19.91
N VAL A 139 -10.25 10.63 -18.91
CA VAL A 139 -10.13 11.97 -18.34
C VAL A 139 -9.17 12.07 -17.16
N ALA A 140 -8.87 10.95 -16.50
CA ALA A 140 -7.90 10.87 -15.42
C ALA A 140 -7.38 9.44 -15.21
N THR A 141 -6.20 9.33 -14.62
CA THR A 141 -5.62 8.07 -14.17
C THR A 141 -4.98 8.24 -12.80
N TRP A 142 -4.90 7.16 -12.02
CA TRP A 142 -4.05 7.12 -10.84
C TRP A 142 -3.46 5.72 -10.63
N ALA A 143 -2.34 5.69 -9.95
CA ALA A 143 -1.69 4.47 -9.54
C ALA A 143 -1.35 4.50 -8.04
N GLY A 144 -1.24 3.32 -7.45
CA GLY A 144 -0.80 3.17 -6.07
C GLY A 144 -0.06 1.84 -5.86
N LEU A 145 0.80 1.81 -4.84
CA LEU A 145 1.57 0.62 -4.49
C LEU A 145 0.89 -0.18 -3.39
N ARG A 146 0.84 -1.50 -3.57
CA ARG A 146 0.45 -2.46 -2.55
C ARG A 146 1.70 -3.06 -1.92
N PRO A 147 1.93 -2.86 -0.62
CA PRO A 147 2.99 -3.54 0.10
C PRO A 147 2.52 -4.96 0.50
N LEU A 148 2.83 -5.95 -0.31
CA LEU A 148 2.56 -7.34 -0.02
C LEU A 148 3.74 -7.95 0.74
N ILE A 149 3.48 -8.89 1.66
CA ILE A 149 4.56 -9.63 2.32
C ILE A 149 5.11 -10.65 1.31
N HIS A 150 6.42 -10.63 1.07
CA HIS A 150 7.05 -11.56 0.13
C HIS A 150 6.88 -13.01 0.60
N GLU A 151 6.37 -13.84 -0.29
CA GLU A 151 6.31 -15.30 -0.11
C GLU A 151 6.95 -15.95 -1.34
N GLU A 152 8.03 -16.72 -1.13
CA GLU A 152 8.73 -17.39 -2.23
C GLU A 152 7.81 -18.30 -3.04
N GLY A 153 7.98 -18.28 -4.36
CA GLY A 153 7.22 -19.14 -5.30
C GLY A 153 5.79 -18.68 -5.60
N LYS A 154 5.27 -17.64 -4.95
CA LYS A 154 3.90 -17.15 -5.21
C LYS A 154 3.88 -15.95 -6.16
N LYS A 155 2.86 -15.94 -7.05
CA LYS A 155 2.54 -14.75 -7.85
C LYS A 155 1.91 -13.66 -6.97
N PRO A 156 1.96 -12.37 -7.34
CA PRO A 156 1.38 -11.27 -6.57
C PRO A 156 -0.10 -11.49 -6.19
N SER A 157 -0.89 -12.05 -7.11
CA SER A 157 -2.30 -12.36 -6.90
C SER A 157 -2.58 -13.47 -5.89
N GLU A 158 -1.58 -14.31 -5.60
CA GLU A 158 -1.65 -15.46 -4.70
C GLU A 158 -1.07 -15.16 -3.31
N VAL A 159 -0.34 -14.05 -3.18
CA VAL A 159 0.28 -13.64 -1.92
C VAL A 159 -0.79 -13.23 -0.92
N SER A 160 -0.65 -13.71 0.30
CA SER A 160 -1.55 -13.37 1.41
C SER A 160 -1.57 -11.84 1.65
N ARG A 161 -2.78 -11.29 1.77
CA ARG A 161 -2.99 -9.88 2.15
C ARG A 161 -3.19 -9.71 3.65
N ARG A 162 -2.62 -10.62 4.44
CA ARG A 162 -2.60 -10.48 5.91
C ARG A 162 -1.57 -9.44 6.30
N ASP A 163 -1.86 -8.73 7.38
CA ASP A 163 -0.88 -7.87 8.02
C ASP A 163 0.07 -8.70 8.86
N GLU A 164 1.30 -8.24 8.95
CA GLU A 164 2.31 -8.82 9.81
C GLU A 164 3.00 -7.75 10.64
N THR A 165 3.32 -8.14 11.85
CA THR A 165 4.14 -7.33 12.75
C THR A 165 5.51 -7.96 12.87
N MET A 166 6.55 -7.14 12.79
CA MET A 166 7.95 -7.52 12.89
C MET A 166 8.61 -6.68 13.98
N THR A 167 9.44 -7.30 14.79
CA THR A 167 10.21 -6.59 15.83
C THR A 167 11.68 -6.76 15.55
N ASP A 168 12.40 -5.66 15.38
CA ASP A 168 13.86 -5.70 15.34
C ASP A 168 14.43 -6.02 16.73
N PRO A 169 15.21 -7.11 16.88
CA PRO A 169 15.69 -7.53 18.20
C PRO A 169 16.75 -6.57 18.78
N ALA A 170 17.48 -5.85 17.94
CA ALA A 170 18.56 -4.97 18.39
C ALA A 170 18.04 -3.63 18.94
N THR A 171 17.08 -3.02 18.25
CA THR A 171 16.56 -1.68 18.62
C THR A 171 15.17 -1.74 19.22
N GLY A 172 14.45 -2.84 19.05
CA GLY A 172 13.05 -2.94 19.44
C GLY A 172 12.08 -2.20 18.51
N LEU A 173 12.52 -1.76 17.33
CA LEU A 173 11.65 -1.15 16.31
C LEU A 173 10.52 -2.12 15.98
N LEU A 174 9.28 -1.65 16.12
CA LEU A 174 8.08 -2.39 15.73
C LEU A 174 7.69 -1.98 14.32
N SER A 175 7.64 -2.92 13.38
CA SER A 175 7.18 -2.67 12.02
C SER A 175 5.87 -3.39 11.76
N ILE A 176 4.93 -2.73 11.06
CA ILE A 176 3.70 -3.33 10.59
C ILE A 176 3.56 -3.14 9.08
N ALA A 177 3.27 -4.22 8.37
CA ALA A 177 3.17 -4.21 6.92
C ALA A 177 2.08 -5.16 6.41
N GLY A 178 1.73 -5.04 5.13
CA GLY A 178 0.65 -5.83 4.52
C GLY A 178 -0.74 -5.35 4.90
N GLY A 179 -1.70 -6.28 4.85
CA GLY A 179 -3.09 -6.03 5.22
C GLY A 179 -3.90 -5.24 4.20
N LYS A 180 -5.22 -5.28 4.37
CA LYS A 180 -6.16 -4.48 3.59
C LYS A 180 -6.48 -3.18 4.32
N LEU A 181 -6.71 -2.10 3.57
CA LEU A 181 -7.14 -0.82 4.15
C LEU A 181 -8.37 -0.96 5.06
N THR A 182 -9.29 -1.84 4.72
CA THR A 182 -10.51 -2.10 5.53
C THR A 182 -10.21 -2.72 6.90
N ALA A 183 -9.01 -3.28 7.10
CA ALA A 183 -8.58 -3.88 8.37
C ALA A 183 -7.71 -2.92 9.22
N TYR A 184 -7.53 -1.66 8.80
CA TYR A 184 -6.60 -0.70 9.41
C TYR A 184 -6.76 -0.57 10.92
N ARG A 185 -8.00 -0.55 11.40
CA ARG A 185 -8.31 -0.41 12.83
C ARG A 185 -7.82 -1.60 13.65
N LYS A 186 -8.03 -2.84 13.15
CA LYS A 186 -7.55 -4.05 13.81
C LYS A 186 -6.02 -4.17 13.74
N MET A 187 -5.42 -3.71 12.66
CA MET A 187 -3.96 -3.60 12.54
C MET A 187 -3.39 -2.62 13.56
N ALA A 188 -4.02 -1.44 13.70
CA ALA A 188 -3.63 -0.44 14.68
C ALA A 188 -3.77 -0.96 16.13
N GLU A 189 -4.85 -1.67 16.45
CA GLU A 189 -5.05 -2.30 17.76
C GLU A 189 -3.89 -3.23 18.09
N ARG A 190 -3.53 -4.17 17.21
CA ARG A 190 -2.45 -5.12 17.43
C ARG A 190 -1.09 -4.46 17.69
N ILE A 191 -0.74 -3.45 16.88
CA ILE A 191 0.54 -2.76 17.07
C ILE A 191 0.57 -1.94 18.35
N VAL A 192 -0.56 -1.34 18.74
CA VAL A 192 -0.70 -0.58 19.99
C VAL A 192 -0.65 -1.49 21.20
N ASP A 193 -1.19 -2.70 21.12
CA ASP A 193 -1.07 -3.71 22.19
C ASP A 193 0.40 -4.08 22.43
N LEU A 194 1.15 -4.35 21.36
CA LEU A 194 2.61 -4.60 21.43
C LEU A 194 3.38 -3.42 22.03
N VAL A 195 3.00 -2.17 21.70
CA VAL A 195 3.56 -0.97 22.34
C VAL A 195 3.24 -0.95 23.83
N GLY A 196 2.00 -1.31 24.20
CA GLY A 196 1.57 -1.40 25.61
C GLY A 196 2.40 -2.41 26.40
N GLU A 197 2.61 -3.58 25.84
CA GLU A 197 3.46 -4.65 26.43
C GLU A 197 4.89 -4.15 26.64
N LYS A 198 5.51 -3.57 25.60
CA LYS A 198 6.88 -3.01 25.70
C LYS A 198 7.01 -1.90 26.74
N LEU A 199 5.97 -1.12 26.95
CA LEU A 199 5.96 -0.03 27.94
C LEU A 199 5.53 -0.48 29.34
N ALA A 200 5.21 -1.76 29.52
CA ALA A 200 4.62 -2.33 30.75
C ALA A 200 3.37 -1.54 31.21
N ARG A 201 2.55 -1.06 30.26
CA ARG A 201 1.33 -0.30 30.55
C ARG A 201 0.09 -1.12 30.21
N ARG A 202 -0.78 -1.35 31.20
CA ARG A 202 -2.14 -1.82 30.95
C ARG A 202 -2.94 -0.75 30.21
N ARG A 203 -3.61 -1.12 29.15
CA ARG A 203 -4.52 -0.27 28.39
C ARG A 203 -5.93 -0.82 28.43
N PRO A 204 -6.96 0.02 28.40
CA PRO A 204 -8.30 -0.45 28.15
C PRO A 204 -8.40 -1.03 26.73
N PRO A 205 -9.30 -2.02 26.48
CA PRO A 205 -9.51 -2.53 25.14
C PRO A 205 -9.91 -1.42 24.18
N CYS A 206 -9.50 -1.56 22.93
CA CYS A 206 -9.90 -0.65 21.85
C CYS A 206 -11.43 -0.76 21.65
N ARG A 207 -12.14 0.37 21.71
CA ARG A 207 -13.59 0.48 21.53
C ARG A 207 -13.94 1.02 20.15
#